data_2515e507b0d2081d7a340c861f390fba
#
_entry.id   2515e507b0d2081d7a340c861f390fba
#
_cell.length_a   1.000
_cell.length_b   1.000
_cell.length_c   1.000
_cell.angle_alpha   90.00
_cell.angle_beta   90.00
_cell.angle_gamma   90.00
#
_symmetry.space_group_name_H-M   'P 1'
#
loop_
_entity.id
_entity.type
_entity.pdbx_description
1 polymer ?
#
loop_
_entity_poly.entity_id
_entity_poly.type
_entity_poly.pdbx_seq_one_letter_code
_entity_poly.pdbx_strand_id
1 'polypeptide(L)'
;MDKNKAVYKLANFPPVLWINLDRFPERKKYMEEQFDYWQILNHHRISGIDGAEYESYLKGTVPPSMNDGEIACVMSHLSALKYFVEETDHDEIVIMEDDVDLSLASNWNFTWKDVRRRVPVAFDCLQ
;
A
#
# COMPACT_ATOMS: atom_id res chain seq x y z
N MET A 1 -16.11 -19.75 1.33
CA MET A 1 -14.69 -20.16 1.57
C MET A 1 -14.45 -20.22 3.07
N ASP A 2 -13.81 -21.28 3.50
CA ASP A 2 -13.41 -21.41 4.91
C ASP A 2 -12.36 -20.32 5.20
N LYS A 3 -12.71 -19.40 6.08
CA LYS A 3 -11.86 -18.27 6.50
C LYS A 3 -10.46 -18.74 6.95
N ASN A 4 -10.39 -19.91 7.56
CA ASN A 4 -9.13 -20.45 8.10
C ASN A 4 -8.22 -21.07 7.04
N LYS A 5 -8.72 -21.39 5.85
CA LYS A 5 -7.93 -22.07 4.81
C LYS A 5 -7.07 -21.12 3.96
N ALA A 6 -7.42 -19.85 3.90
CA ALA A 6 -6.74 -18.90 3.02
C ALA A 6 -5.78 -17.95 3.77
N VAL A 7 -6.07 -17.64 5.01
CA VAL A 7 -5.33 -16.62 5.78
C VAL A 7 -3.83 -16.92 5.89
N TYR A 8 -3.46 -18.20 6.00
CA TYR A 8 -2.05 -18.60 6.09
C TYR A 8 -1.22 -18.18 4.86
N LYS A 9 -1.86 -17.93 3.74
CA LYS A 9 -1.18 -17.53 2.50
C LYS A 9 -0.50 -16.16 2.60
N LEU A 10 -1.00 -15.30 3.49
CA LEU A 10 -0.39 -14.00 3.79
C LEU A 10 0.24 -13.96 5.20
N ALA A 11 0.48 -15.12 5.80
CA ALA A 11 1.16 -15.17 7.10
C ALA A 11 2.55 -14.50 7.01
N ASN A 12 2.90 -13.72 8.02
CA ASN A 12 4.16 -12.96 8.09
C ASN A 12 4.30 -11.91 6.98
N PHE A 13 3.18 -11.39 6.47
CA PHE A 13 3.20 -10.29 5.52
C PHE A 13 3.87 -9.07 6.16
N PRO A 14 4.71 -8.33 5.42
CA PRO A 14 5.40 -7.16 5.97
C PRO A 14 4.43 -6.09 6.47
N PRO A 15 4.91 -5.14 7.29
CA PRO A 15 4.13 -3.96 7.62
C PRO A 15 3.63 -3.24 6.37
N VAL A 16 2.40 -2.76 6.41
CA VAL A 16 1.74 -2.12 5.27
C VAL A 16 1.51 -0.64 5.55
N LEU A 17 1.93 0.21 4.62
CA LEU A 17 1.43 1.58 4.50
C LEU A 17 0.44 1.61 3.34
N TRP A 18 -0.74 2.17 3.57
CA TRP A 18 -1.76 2.20 2.52
C TRP A 18 -2.34 3.59 2.35
N ILE A 19 -2.44 4.00 1.10
CA ILE A 19 -2.82 5.34 0.68
C ILE A 19 -4.33 5.38 0.45
N ASN A 20 -5.00 6.32 1.08
CA ASN A 20 -6.42 6.54 0.92
C ASN A 20 -6.73 8.03 1.03
N LEU A 21 -7.51 8.55 0.10
CA LEU A 21 -7.99 9.94 0.16
C LEU A 21 -9.08 10.08 1.23
N ASP A 22 -9.02 11.17 2.00
CA ASP A 22 -9.97 11.42 3.09
C ASP A 22 -11.43 11.48 2.62
N ARG A 23 -11.67 11.86 1.36
CA ARG A 23 -13.00 11.91 0.75
C ARG A 23 -13.59 10.55 0.36
N PHE A 24 -12.86 9.45 0.56
CA PHE A 24 -13.32 8.09 0.25
C PHE A 24 -13.37 7.20 1.49
N PRO A 25 -14.27 7.47 2.45
CA PRO A 25 -14.38 6.68 3.68
C PRO A 25 -14.81 5.23 3.42
N GLU A 26 -15.55 4.97 2.35
CA GLU A 26 -15.96 3.62 1.97
C GLU A 26 -14.78 2.75 1.52
N ARG A 27 -13.80 3.33 0.82
CA ARG A 27 -12.56 2.64 0.46
C ARG A 27 -11.68 2.39 1.68
N LYS A 28 -11.65 3.34 2.61
CA LYS A 28 -10.99 3.15 3.90
C LYS A 28 -11.55 1.93 4.62
N LYS A 29 -12.87 1.84 4.75
CA LYS A 29 -13.55 0.71 5.38
C LYS A 29 -13.24 -0.61 4.66
N TYR A 30 -13.28 -0.60 3.34
CA TYR A 30 -12.95 -1.76 2.50
C TYR A 30 -11.54 -2.30 2.80
N MET A 31 -10.53 -1.43 2.90
CA MET A 31 -9.18 -1.85 3.21
C MET A 31 -9.05 -2.38 4.64
N GLU A 32 -9.64 -1.69 5.61
CA GLU A 32 -9.62 -2.12 7.02
C GLU A 32 -10.27 -3.50 7.21
N GLU A 33 -11.38 -3.76 6.52
CA GLU A 33 -12.05 -5.08 6.54
C GLU A 33 -11.17 -6.17 5.93
N GLN A 34 -10.43 -5.88 4.86
CA GLN A 34 -9.48 -6.82 4.27
C GLN A 34 -8.33 -7.13 5.23
N PHE A 35 -7.73 -6.12 5.84
CA PHE A 35 -6.63 -6.32 6.79
C PHE A 35 -7.09 -7.16 7.99
N ASP A 36 -8.28 -6.90 8.49
CA ASP A 36 -8.86 -7.69 9.57
C ASP A 36 -9.08 -9.15 9.15
N TYR A 37 -9.67 -9.36 7.97
CA TYR A 37 -9.89 -10.71 7.44
C TYR A 37 -8.58 -11.50 7.30
N TRP A 38 -7.55 -10.88 6.71
CA TRP A 38 -6.26 -11.52 6.44
C TRP A 38 -5.32 -11.53 7.65
N GLN A 39 -5.75 -10.96 8.79
CA GLN A 39 -4.94 -10.83 10.00
C GLN A 39 -3.64 -10.07 9.77
N ILE A 40 -3.69 -9.06 8.93
CA ILE A 40 -2.60 -8.11 8.73
C ILE A 40 -2.76 -7.02 9.80
N LEU A 41 -2.10 -7.20 10.93
CA LEU A 41 -2.29 -6.33 12.10
C LEU A 41 -1.41 -5.09 12.05
N ASN A 42 -0.27 -5.16 11.36
CA ASN A 42 0.67 -4.05 11.27
C ASN A 42 0.43 -3.29 9.97
N HIS A 43 -0.49 -2.37 10.01
CA HIS A 43 -0.79 -1.48 8.88
C HIS A 43 -1.03 -0.06 9.38
N HIS A 44 -0.69 0.92 8.55
CA HIS A 44 -0.91 2.33 8.83
C HIS A 44 -1.42 3.04 7.59
N ARG A 45 -2.49 3.80 7.76
CA ARG A 45 -3.08 4.60 6.69
C ARG A 45 -2.27 5.87 6.46
N ILE A 46 -1.95 6.14 5.21
CA ILE A 46 -1.40 7.42 4.76
C ILE A 46 -2.54 8.20 4.11
N SER A 47 -2.82 9.40 4.62
CA SER A 47 -3.77 10.30 3.97
C SER A 47 -3.20 10.71 2.62
N GLY A 48 -3.88 10.33 1.54
CA GLY A 48 -3.46 10.64 0.19
C GLY A 48 -3.61 12.14 -0.11
N ILE A 49 -2.75 12.63 -0.99
CA ILE A 49 -2.83 13.99 -1.49
C ILE A 49 -3.87 14.04 -2.60
N ASP A 50 -4.88 14.89 -2.44
CA ASP A 50 -5.89 15.11 -3.47
C ASP A 50 -5.32 16.01 -4.58
N GLY A 51 -5.61 15.68 -5.84
CA GLY A 51 -5.14 16.46 -6.99
C GLY A 51 -5.50 17.94 -6.93
N ALA A 52 -6.58 18.31 -6.24
CA ALA A 52 -6.96 19.71 -6.03
C ALA A 52 -6.03 20.46 -5.06
N GLU A 53 -5.34 19.76 -4.17
CA GLU A 53 -4.51 20.37 -3.12
C GLU A 53 -3.06 20.57 -3.52
N TYR A 54 -2.52 19.77 -4.45
CA TYR A 54 -1.11 19.82 -4.78
C TYR A 54 -0.72 21.04 -5.61
N GLU A 55 -1.64 21.71 -6.32
CA GLU A 55 -1.36 22.88 -7.16
C GLU A 55 -0.57 23.98 -6.45
N SER A 56 -0.77 24.12 -5.14
CA SER A 56 -0.09 25.12 -4.33
C SER A 56 1.40 24.82 -4.12
N TYR A 57 1.82 23.57 -4.22
CA TYR A 57 3.18 23.15 -3.88
C TYR A 57 4.11 22.96 -5.08
N LEU A 58 3.57 22.62 -6.25
CA LEU A 58 4.36 22.14 -7.38
C LEU A 58 4.15 22.90 -8.68
N LYS A 59 3.42 24.00 -8.64
CA LYS A 59 3.17 24.81 -9.85
C LYS A 59 4.48 25.24 -10.52
N GLY A 60 4.72 24.72 -11.72
CA GLY A 60 5.92 25.02 -12.51
C GLY A 60 7.08 24.05 -12.36
N THR A 61 6.98 23.05 -11.45
CA THR A 61 8.07 22.06 -11.23
C THR A 61 7.77 20.69 -11.83
N VAL A 62 6.57 20.47 -12.36
CA VAL A 62 6.10 19.18 -12.86
C VAL A 62 6.02 19.20 -14.38
N PRO A 63 6.37 18.09 -15.07
CA PRO A 63 6.22 18.00 -16.52
C PRO A 63 4.78 18.29 -16.98
N PRO A 64 4.58 19.10 -18.04
CA PRO A 64 3.23 19.42 -18.53
C PRO A 64 2.43 18.22 -19.02
N SER A 65 3.09 17.08 -19.24
CA SER A 65 2.47 15.83 -19.68
C SER A 65 1.72 15.08 -18.59
N MET A 66 1.93 15.40 -17.31
CA MET A 66 1.26 14.76 -16.18
C MET A 66 -0.01 15.51 -15.79
N ASN A 67 -1.10 14.78 -15.60
CA ASN A 67 -2.33 15.34 -15.06
C ASN A 67 -2.29 15.43 -13.52
N ASP A 68 -3.26 16.15 -12.95
CA ASP A 68 -3.31 16.41 -11.51
C ASP A 68 -3.44 15.13 -10.68
N GLY A 69 -4.19 14.15 -11.16
CA GLY A 69 -4.36 12.87 -10.49
C GLY A 69 -3.07 12.05 -10.43
N GLU A 70 -2.32 12.03 -11.53
CA GLU A 70 -1.02 11.35 -11.61
C GLU A 70 -0.01 11.97 -10.65
N ILE A 71 0.04 13.28 -10.61
CA ILE A 71 0.95 14.00 -9.71
C ILE A 71 0.58 13.76 -8.25
N ALA A 72 -0.71 13.83 -7.92
CA ALA A 72 -1.20 13.57 -6.58
C ALA A 72 -0.88 12.13 -6.13
N CYS A 73 -1.00 11.16 -7.03
CA CYS A 73 -0.61 9.78 -6.78
C CYS A 73 0.88 9.65 -6.45
N VAL A 74 1.75 10.23 -7.26
CA VAL A 74 3.21 10.24 -7.01
C VAL A 74 3.52 10.89 -5.66
N MET A 75 2.92 12.04 -5.38
CA MET A 75 3.14 12.75 -4.11
C MET A 75 2.66 11.94 -2.90
N SER A 76 1.56 11.21 -3.05
CA SER A 76 1.05 10.32 -2.00
C SER A 76 2.02 9.18 -1.71
N HIS A 77 2.58 8.57 -2.75
CA HIS A 77 3.62 7.53 -2.61
C HIS A 77 4.89 8.08 -1.96
N LEU A 78 5.32 9.27 -2.35
CA LEU A 78 6.47 9.94 -1.71
C LEU A 78 6.20 10.23 -0.23
N SER A 79 4.97 10.59 0.13
CA SER A 79 4.57 10.78 1.53
C SER A 79 4.64 9.48 2.31
N ALA A 80 4.23 8.36 1.71
CA ALA A 80 4.35 7.04 2.32
C ALA A 80 5.81 6.65 2.53
N LEU A 81 6.67 6.86 1.54
CA LEU A 81 8.11 6.60 1.65
C LEU A 81 8.77 7.46 2.73
N LYS A 82 8.40 8.74 2.78
CA LYS A 82 8.88 9.64 3.83
C LYS A 82 8.49 9.14 5.21
N TYR A 83 7.22 8.76 5.39
CA TYR A 83 6.75 8.18 6.65
C TYR A 83 7.54 6.92 7.03
N PHE A 84 7.78 6.03 6.07
CA PHE A 84 8.57 4.82 6.29
C PHE A 84 9.96 5.13 6.84
N VAL A 85 10.65 6.08 6.23
CA VAL A 85 12.03 6.43 6.60
C VAL A 85 12.10 7.20 7.93
N GLU A 86 11.18 8.13 8.14
CA GLU A 86 11.26 9.06 9.27
C GLU A 86 10.52 8.56 10.52
N GLU A 87 9.45 7.79 10.35
CA GLU A 87 8.52 7.44 11.45
C GLU A 87 8.51 5.96 11.80
N THR A 88 9.29 5.12 11.11
CA THR A 88 9.36 3.69 11.39
C THR A 88 10.81 3.20 11.45
N ASP A 89 11.01 2.09 12.19
CA ASP A 89 12.30 1.38 12.25
C ASP A 89 12.26 0.07 11.43
N HIS A 90 11.27 -0.09 10.55
CA HIS A 90 11.14 -1.29 9.74
C HIS A 90 12.21 -1.34 8.65
N ASP A 91 12.75 -2.53 8.39
CA ASP A 91 13.71 -2.75 7.31
C ASP A 91 13.03 -2.83 5.95
N GLU A 92 11.78 -3.22 5.92
CA GLU A 92 10.98 -3.35 4.71
C GLU A 92 9.52 -3.01 4.98
N ILE A 93 8.82 -2.60 3.94
CA ILE A 93 7.42 -2.22 4.00
C ILE A 93 6.74 -2.53 2.68
N VAL A 94 5.44 -2.76 2.73
CA VAL A 94 4.57 -2.80 1.56
C VAL A 94 3.81 -1.49 1.49
N ILE A 95 3.75 -0.88 0.31
CA ILE A 95 2.90 0.28 0.05
C ILE A 95 1.77 -0.16 -0.86
N MET A 96 0.54 0.12 -0.47
CA MET A 96 -0.67 -0.20 -1.22
C MET A 96 -1.52 1.05 -1.45
N GLU A 97 -2.31 1.02 -2.51
CA GLU A 97 -3.41 1.95 -2.70
C GLU A 97 -4.72 1.34 -2.18
N ASP A 98 -5.75 2.13 -2.03
CA ASP A 98 -7.02 1.74 -1.40
C ASP A 98 -7.99 0.95 -2.32
N ASP A 99 -7.50 0.50 -3.46
CA ASP A 99 -8.22 -0.34 -4.42
C ASP A 99 -7.61 -1.74 -4.58
N VAL A 100 -6.65 -2.10 -3.74
CA VAL A 100 -6.07 -3.45 -3.74
C VAL A 100 -7.11 -4.47 -3.31
N ASP A 101 -7.19 -5.58 -4.04
CA ASP A 101 -8.05 -6.71 -3.70
C ASP A 101 -7.21 -7.90 -3.23
N LEU A 102 -7.11 -8.07 -1.92
CA LEU A 102 -6.34 -9.15 -1.31
C LEU A 102 -7.06 -10.51 -1.41
N SER A 103 -8.33 -10.55 -1.79
CA SER A 103 -9.08 -11.81 -1.92
C SER A 103 -8.48 -12.73 -2.97
N LEU A 104 -7.78 -12.17 -3.96
CA LEU A 104 -7.08 -12.93 -4.99
C LEU A 104 -5.99 -13.85 -4.43
N ALA A 105 -5.42 -13.52 -3.29
CA ALA A 105 -4.43 -14.36 -2.63
C ALA A 105 -4.99 -15.74 -2.23
N SER A 106 -6.29 -15.84 -2.02
CA SER A 106 -6.94 -17.13 -1.74
C SER A 106 -6.80 -18.14 -2.89
N ASN A 107 -6.63 -17.66 -4.12
CA ASN A 107 -6.47 -18.47 -5.33
C ASN A 107 -5.01 -18.83 -5.64
N TRP A 108 -4.06 -18.29 -4.89
CA TRP A 108 -2.65 -18.61 -5.09
C TRP A 108 -2.38 -20.09 -4.78
N ASN A 109 -1.54 -20.73 -5.56
CA ASN A 109 -0.99 -22.05 -5.26
C ASN A 109 0.36 -21.97 -4.50
N PHE A 110 0.67 -20.80 -3.97
CA PHE A 110 1.85 -20.50 -3.15
C PHE A 110 1.46 -19.58 -1.99
N THR A 111 2.40 -19.35 -1.09
CA THR A 111 2.23 -18.45 0.06
C THR A 111 3.17 -17.25 -0.06
N TRP A 112 2.94 -16.22 0.77
CA TRP A 112 3.90 -15.12 0.90
C TRP A 112 5.30 -15.61 1.28
N LYS A 113 5.38 -16.62 2.13
CA LYS A 113 6.65 -17.25 2.50
C LYS A 113 7.40 -17.81 1.27
N ASP A 114 6.68 -18.40 0.33
CA ASP A 114 7.26 -18.90 -0.92
C ASP A 114 7.81 -17.77 -1.79
N VAL A 115 7.07 -16.67 -1.88
CA VAL A 115 7.52 -15.46 -2.58
C VAL A 115 8.80 -14.94 -1.93
N ARG A 116 8.80 -14.81 -0.62
CA ARG A 116 9.95 -14.29 0.14
C ARG A 116 11.22 -15.11 -0.05
N ARG A 117 11.11 -16.41 -0.19
CA ARG A 117 12.25 -17.31 -0.44
C ARG A 117 12.86 -17.13 -1.82
N ARG A 118 12.08 -16.69 -2.81
CA ARG A 118 12.49 -16.58 -4.21
C ARG A 118 12.98 -15.17 -4.58
N VAL A 119 12.65 -14.18 -3.78
CA VAL A 119 13.11 -12.81 -3.99
C VAL A 119 14.60 -12.73 -3.69
N PRO A 120 15.41 -12.07 -4.53
CA PRO A 120 16.83 -11.85 -4.24
C PRO A 120 17.04 -11.18 -2.88
N VAL A 121 18.08 -11.61 -2.15
CA VAL A 121 18.36 -11.08 -0.81
C VAL A 121 18.59 -9.56 -0.83
N ALA A 122 19.18 -9.04 -1.90
CA ALA A 122 19.53 -7.63 -2.05
C ALA A 122 18.61 -6.94 -3.08
N PHE A 123 17.30 -6.96 -2.84
CA PHE A 123 16.37 -6.15 -3.64
C PHE A 123 16.10 -4.80 -2.95
N ASP A 124 15.94 -3.74 -3.74
CA ASP A 124 15.55 -2.43 -3.24
C ASP A 124 14.03 -2.22 -3.34
N CYS A 125 13.44 -2.61 -4.45
CA CYS A 125 12.00 -2.50 -4.69
C CYS A 125 11.50 -3.71 -5.48
N LEU A 126 10.34 -4.21 -5.07
CA LEU A 126 9.61 -5.29 -5.75
C LEU A 126 8.23 -4.78 -6.14
N GLN A 127 7.87 -4.87 -7.44
CA GLN A 127 6.55 -4.50 -7.97
C GLN A 127 5.84 -5.71 -8.56
#